data_f5c8eef08e622cefd310de22773ba6b8
#
_entry.id   f5c8eef08e622cefd310de22773ba6b8
#
_cell.length_a   1.000
_cell.length_b   1.000
_cell.length_c   1.000
_cell.angle_alpha   90.00
_cell.angle_beta   90.00
_cell.angle_gamma   90.00
#
_symmetry.space_group_name_H-M   'P 1'
#
loop_
_entity.id
_entity.type
_entity.pdbx_description
1 polymer ?
#
loop_
_entity_poly.entity_id
_entity_poly.type
_entity_poly.pdbx_seq_one_letter_code
_entity_poly.pdbx_strand_id
1 'polypeptide(L)'
;MTKYVLKYWFEWGGTCLWSDNDAARKEFGYAVDEQKLPLSRKLKNLLCYLQAYHDTMMDMDNAPDDSPWWTEEDTIMFNKKKEFAYEQLCKELGEDFKILYCCSERS
;
A
#
# COMPACT_ATOMS: atom_id res chain seq x y z
N MET A 1 -16.19 13.71 -8.89
CA MET A 1 -16.69 13.57 -7.53
C MET A 1 -16.22 12.25 -6.92
N THR A 2 -15.72 12.29 -5.70
CA THR A 2 -15.17 11.10 -5.08
C THR A 2 -16.26 10.09 -4.75
N LYS A 3 -16.08 8.88 -5.22
CA LYS A 3 -17.01 7.79 -4.94
C LYS A 3 -16.42 6.81 -3.92
N TYR A 4 -15.14 6.52 -4.07
CA TYR A 4 -14.47 5.55 -3.20
C TYR A 4 -13.34 6.23 -2.44
N VAL A 5 -13.25 5.94 -1.16
CA VAL A 5 -12.14 6.42 -0.34
C VAL A 5 -11.34 5.21 0.12
N LEU A 6 -10.06 5.21 -0.23
CA LEU A 6 -9.16 4.13 0.12
C LEU A 6 -8.04 4.65 0.98
N LYS A 7 -7.55 3.80 1.87
CA LYS A 7 -6.45 4.12 2.74
C LYS A 7 -5.21 3.39 2.24
N TYR A 8 -4.11 4.11 2.09
CA TYR A 8 -2.85 3.56 1.60
C TYR A 8 -1.97 3.31 2.82
N TRP A 9 -1.92 2.04 3.23
CA TRP A 9 -1.24 1.66 4.46
C TRP A 9 -0.70 0.25 4.30
N PHE A 10 0.60 0.09 4.42
CA PHE A 10 1.20 -1.24 4.33
C PHE A 10 1.10 -1.95 5.67
N GLU A 11 0.63 -3.19 5.63
CA GLU A 11 0.48 -3.98 6.84
C GLU A 11 1.01 -5.38 6.57
N TRP A 12 1.75 -5.90 7.54
CA TRP A 12 2.39 -7.21 7.39
C TRP A 12 1.34 -8.30 7.15
N GLY A 13 1.58 -9.09 6.10
CA GLY A 13 0.67 -10.17 5.78
C GLY A 13 -0.66 -9.73 5.19
N GLY A 14 -0.83 -8.43 4.93
CA GLY A 14 -2.07 -7.90 4.42
C GLY A 14 -1.93 -7.31 3.05
N THR A 15 -2.63 -6.21 2.84
CA THR A 15 -2.57 -5.47 1.59
C THR A 15 -2.11 -4.05 1.89
N CYS A 16 -1.93 -3.26 0.84
CA CYS A 16 -1.55 -1.87 1.01
C CYS A 16 -2.72 -0.91 0.79
N LEU A 17 -3.87 -1.42 0.42
CA LEU A 17 -5.04 -0.59 0.19
C LEU A 17 -6.22 -1.13 0.99
N TRP A 18 -6.90 -0.21 1.67
CA TRP A 18 -8.01 -0.57 2.55
C TRP A 18 -9.17 0.37 2.26
N SER A 19 -10.38 -0.17 2.27
CA SER A 19 -11.57 0.65 2.08
C SER A 19 -11.80 1.53 3.30
N ASP A 20 -12.07 2.81 3.05
CA ASP A 20 -12.26 3.77 4.13
C ASP A 20 -13.64 4.43 4.06
N ASN A 21 -14.51 3.98 3.19
CA ASN A 21 -15.90 4.40 3.22
C ASN A 21 -16.79 3.24 2.77
N ASP A 22 -18.10 3.42 2.95
CA ASP A 22 -19.05 2.33 2.70
C ASP A 22 -19.08 1.91 1.24
N ALA A 23 -19.00 2.86 0.33
CA ALA A 23 -19.04 2.55 -1.10
C ALA A 23 -17.86 1.67 -1.49
N ALA A 24 -16.68 1.98 -0.98
CA ALA A 24 -15.49 1.18 -1.28
C ALA A 24 -15.59 -0.20 -0.66
N ARG A 25 -16.09 -0.28 0.57
CA ARG A 25 -16.25 -1.58 1.24
C ARG A 25 -17.22 -2.47 0.46
N LYS A 26 -18.28 -1.87 -0.03
CA LYS A 26 -19.29 -2.62 -0.76
C LYS A 26 -18.74 -3.14 -2.08
N GLU A 27 -17.92 -2.32 -2.74
CA GLU A 27 -17.40 -2.67 -4.05
C GLU A 27 -16.20 -3.60 -3.99
N PHE A 28 -15.28 -3.35 -3.06
CA PHE A 28 -13.99 -4.04 -3.03
C PHE A 28 -13.77 -4.87 -1.77
N GLY A 29 -14.63 -4.74 -0.77
CA GLY A 29 -14.37 -5.36 0.51
C GLY A 29 -13.46 -4.48 1.36
N TYR A 30 -13.22 -4.89 2.58
CA TYR A 30 -12.38 -4.08 3.49
C TYR A 30 -10.93 -4.02 3.00
N ALA A 31 -10.34 -5.16 2.72
CA ALA A 31 -8.99 -5.24 2.16
C ALA A 31 -9.12 -5.20 0.65
N VAL A 32 -8.52 -4.20 0.03
CA VAL A 32 -8.70 -3.97 -1.39
C VAL A 32 -7.60 -4.67 -2.18
N ASP A 33 -8.01 -5.55 -3.09
CA ASP A 33 -7.08 -6.23 -3.98
C ASP A 33 -6.77 -5.28 -5.14
N GLU A 34 -5.50 -4.90 -5.28
CA GLU A 34 -5.12 -3.97 -6.33
C GLU A 34 -5.39 -4.52 -7.71
N GLN A 35 -5.52 -5.85 -7.84
CA GLN A 35 -5.83 -6.45 -9.13
C GLN A 35 -7.23 -6.11 -9.60
N LYS A 36 -8.10 -5.71 -8.68
CA LYS A 36 -9.48 -5.36 -9.03
C LYS A 36 -9.64 -3.90 -9.39
N LEU A 37 -8.58 -3.12 -9.26
CA LEU A 37 -8.62 -1.70 -9.58
C LEU A 37 -8.19 -1.45 -11.01
N PRO A 38 -8.67 -0.35 -11.62
CA PRO A 38 -8.30 -0.03 -13.00
C PRO A 38 -6.89 0.58 -13.07
N LEU A 39 -5.92 -0.22 -12.70
CA LEU A 39 -4.53 0.23 -12.67
C LEU A 39 -3.74 -0.46 -13.77
N SER A 40 -2.63 0.19 -14.17
CA SER A 40 -1.73 -0.44 -15.13
C SER A 40 -1.08 -1.66 -14.50
N ARG A 41 -0.69 -2.61 -15.34
CA ARG A 41 0.00 -3.79 -14.85
C ARG A 41 1.27 -3.40 -14.09
N LYS A 42 1.95 -2.39 -14.61
CA LYS A 42 3.19 -1.93 -13.99
C LYS A 42 2.97 -1.48 -12.56
N LEU A 43 1.90 -0.71 -12.34
CA LEU A 43 1.60 -0.24 -11.00
C LEU A 43 1.15 -1.38 -10.10
N LYS A 44 0.34 -2.29 -10.64
CA LYS A 44 -0.08 -3.45 -9.85
C LYS A 44 1.12 -4.27 -9.40
N ASN A 45 2.08 -4.46 -10.31
CA ASN A 45 3.28 -5.21 -9.96
C ASN A 45 4.12 -4.48 -8.91
N LEU A 46 4.19 -3.15 -9.02
CA LEU A 46 4.92 -2.36 -8.05
C LEU A 46 4.29 -2.47 -6.66
N LEU A 47 2.97 -2.42 -6.58
CA LEU A 47 2.29 -2.53 -5.30
C LEU A 47 2.52 -3.92 -4.68
N CYS A 48 2.46 -4.96 -5.49
CA CYS A 48 2.75 -6.30 -5.02
C CYS A 48 4.19 -6.41 -4.51
N TYR A 49 5.11 -5.84 -5.26
CA TYR A 49 6.51 -5.85 -4.88
C TYR A 49 6.72 -5.11 -3.55
N LEU A 50 6.09 -3.95 -3.41
CA LEU A 50 6.23 -3.17 -2.19
C LEU A 50 5.64 -3.91 -0.99
N GLN A 51 4.52 -4.59 -1.18
CA GLN A 51 3.92 -5.36 -0.09
C GLN A 51 4.85 -6.48 0.35
N ALA A 52 5.41 -7.20 -0.61
CA ALA A 52 6.34 -8.28 -0.28
C ALA A 52 7.60 -7.73 0.39
N TYR A 53 8.08 -6.59 -0.10
CA TYR A 53 9.26 -5.96 0.47
C TYR A 53 8.99 -5.52 1.91
N HIS A 54 7.82 -4.93 2.14
CA HIS A 54 7.42 -4.52 3.48
C HIS A 54 7.37 -5.74 4.41
N ASP A 55 6.86 -6.86 3.91
CA ASP A 55 6.76 -8.06 4.73
C ASP A 55 8.13 -8.59 5.14
N THR A 56 9.15 -8.39 4.30
CA THR A 56 10.50 -8.85 4.67
C THR A 56 11.12 -7.99 5.74
N MET A 57 10.61 -6.77 5.94
CA MET A 57 11.10 -5.91 7.02
C MET A 57 10.72 -6.49 8.38
N MET A 58 9.63 -7.23 8.42
CA MET A 58 9.18 -7.86 9.65
C MET A 58 9.79 -9.24 9.75
N ASP A 59 10.43 -9.54 10.86
CA ASP A 59 11.03 -10.84 11.10
C ASP A 59 10.13 -11.60 12.06
N MET A 60 9.54 -12.67 11.57
CA MET A 60 8.57 -13.42 12.36
C MET A 60 9.21 -14.02 13.61
N ASP A 61 10.49 -14.36 13.53
CA ASP A 61 11.18 -14.95 14.66
C ASP A 61 11.58 -13.90 15.70
N ASN A 62 11.75 -12.66 15.26
CA ASN A 62 12.19 -11.59 16.13
C ASN A 62 11.19 -10.43 16.17
N ALA A 63 9.98 -10.68 15.74
CA ALA A 63 8.96 -9.64 15.78
C ALA A 63 8.78 -9.14 17.19
N PRO A 64 8.53 -7.86 17.39
CA PRO A 64 8.23 -6.86 16.37
C PRO A 64 9.45 -6.11 15.83
N ASP A 65 10.61 -6.59 16.10
CA ASP A 65 11.83 -5.92 15.66
C ASP A 65 12.02 -6.06 14.16
N ASP A 66 12.82 -5.14 13.60
CA ASP A 66 13.13 -5.18 12.19
C ASP A 66 13.94 -6.42 11.85
N SER A 67 13.75 -6.89 10.62
CA SER A 67 14.54 -7.99 10.13
C SER A 67 16.02 -7.60 10.11
N PRO A 68 16.92 -8.52 10.50
CA PRO A 68 18.35 -8.21 10.44
C PRO A 68 18.86 -7.97 9.01
N TRP A 69 18.08 -8.39 8.00
CA TRP A 69 18.45 -8.13 6.60
C TRP A 69 18.11 -6.73 6.15
N TRP A 70 17.31 -6.02 6.92
CA TRP A 70 16.79 -4.71 6.54
C TRP A 70 17.75 -3.62 7.01
N THR A 71 18.26 -2.85 6.06
CA THR A 71 19.20 -1.77 6.37
C THR A 71 18.48 -0.43 6.28
N GLU A 72 19.19 0.62 6.71
CA GLU A 72 18.67 1.97 6.59
C GLU A 72 18.44 2.34 5.13
N GLU A 73 19.32 1.87 4.25
CA GLU A 73 19.16 2.11 2.82
C GLU A 73 17.88 1.45 2.30
N ASP A 74 17.57 0.27 2.81
CA ASP A 74 16.33 -0.40 2.41
C ASP A 74 15.12 0.43 2.79
N THR A 75 15.15 1.04 3.97
CA THR A 75 14.06 1.89 4.42
C THR A 75 13.89 3.08 3.49
N ILE A 76 14.99 3.72 3.14
CA ILE A 76 14.96 4.89 2.25
C ILE A 76 14.40 4.49 0.88
N MET A 77 14.86 3.39 0.34
CA MET A 77 14.39 2.92 -0.96
C MET A 77 12.92 2.57 -0.92
N PHE A 78 12.51 1.89 0.14
CA PHE A 78 11.10 1.52 0.27
C PHE A 78 10.21 2.76 0.32
N ASN A 79 10.60 3.75 1.11
CA ASN A 79 9.82 4.97 1.23
C ASN A 79 9.72 5.72 -0.08
N LYS A 80 10.81 5.78 -0.84
CA LYS A 80 10.79 6.44 -2.14
C LYS A 80 9.83 5.75 -3.10
N LYS A 81 9.90 4.44 -3.15
CA LYS A 81 9.02 3.69 -4.04
C LYS A 81 7.57 3.75 -3.57
N LYS A 82 7.37 3.79 -2.27
CA LYS A 82 6.03 3.90 -1.70
C LYS A 82 5.38 5.22 -2.10
N GLU A 83 6.13 6.31 -2.02
CA GLU A 83 5.62 7.61 -2.40
C GLU A 83 5.35 7.69 -3.90
N PHE A 84 6.25 7.11 -4.70
CA PHE A 84 6.04 7.09 -6.14
C PHE A 84 4.76 6.32 -6.48
N ALA A 85 4.57 5.18 -5.84
CA ALA A 85 3.37 4.38 -6.09
C ALA A 85 2.11 5.14 -5.70
N TYR A 86 2.16 5.89 -4.61
CA TYR A 86 1.03 6.70 -4.19
C TYR A 86 0.66 7.72 -5.26
N GLU A 87 1.66 8.40 -5.81
CA GLU A 87 1.40 9.39 -6.84
C GLU A 87 0.79 8.75 -8.08
N GLN A 88 1.27 7.57 -8.44
CA GLN A 88 0.72 6.87 -9.59
C GLN A 88 -0.70 6.39 -9.33
N LEU A 89 -0.98 5.96 -8.10
CA LEU A 89 -2.34 5.58 -7.74
C LEU A 89 -3.31 6.74 -7.95
N CYS A 90 -2.93 7.91 -7.47
CA CYS A 90 -3.79 9.08 -7.62
C CYS A 90 -4.01 9.43 -9.08
N LYS A 91 -2.96 9.31 -9.88
CA LYS A 91 -3.06 9.63 -11.31
C LYS A 91 -3.93 8.63 -12.06
N GLU A 92 -3.74 7.35 -11.78
CA GLU A 92 -4.43 6.31 -12.53
C GLU A 92 -5.88 6.12 -12.11
N LEU A 93 -6.16 6.30 -10.84
CA LEU A 93 -7.53 6.12 -10.34
C LEU A 93 -8.43 7.30 -10.61
N GLY A 94 -7.87 8.51 -10.65
CA GLY A 94 -8.63 9.69 -11.03
C GLY A 94 -9.55 10.21 -9.94
N GLU A 95 -10.56 10.96 -10.36
CA GLU A 95 -11.40 11.73 -9.44
C GLU A 95 -12.36 10.88 -8.61
N ASP A 96 -12.68 9.70 -9.08
CA ASP A 96 -13.63 8.85 -8.36
C ASP A 96 -13.04 8.25 -7.11
N PHE A 97 -11.72 8.28 -6.99
CA PHE A 97 -11.01 7.69 -5.86
C PHE A 97 -10.25 8.76 -5.09
N LYS A 98 -10.36 8.68 -3.78
CA LYS A 98 -9.55 9.49 -2.90
C LYS A 98 -8.64 8.53 -2.11
N ILE A 99 -7.34 8.76 -2.21
CA ILE A 99 -6.37 7.89 -1.53
C ILE A 99 -5.81 8.65 -0.34
N LEU A 100 -6.04 8.12 0.84
CA LEU A 100 -5.52 8.71 2.07
C LEU A 100 -4.15 8.11 2.34
N TYR A 101 -3.12 8.93 2.28
CA TYR A 101 -1.76 8.47 2.55
C TYR A 101 -1.57 8.39 4.05
N CYS A 102 -1.49 7.17 4.55
CA CYS A 102 -1.27 6.96 5.97
C CYS A 102 0.20 6.65 6.20
N CYS A 103 0.89 7.56 6.84
CA CYS A 103 2.27 7.34 7.19
C CYS A 103 2.31 6.38 8.36
N SER A 104 3.21 5.40 8.26
CA SER A 104 3.39 4.50 9.36
C SER A 104 3.97 5.25 10.55
N GLU A 105 3.46 4.97 11.70
CA GLU A 105 4.00 5.57 12.90
C GLU A 105 5.38 5.12 13.17
N ARG A 106 5.74 4.01 12.60
CA ARG A 106 7.06 3.51 12.78
C ARG A 106 8.04 4.23 11.94
N SER A 107 7.57 4.87 10.93
CA SER A 107 8.49 5.56 10.03
C SER A 107 9.02 6.81 10.68
#